data_1c9adc4f41a67b0253e43506e6e8dac3
#
_entry.id   1c9adc4f41a67b0253e43506e6e8dac3
#
_cell.length_a   1.000
_cell.length_b   1.000
_cell.length_c   1.000
_cell.angle_alpha   90.00
_cell.angle_beta   90.00
_cell.angle_gamma   90.00
#
_symmetry.space_group_name_H-M   'P 1'
#
loop_
_entity.id
_entity.type
_entity.pdbx_description
1 polymer ?
#
loop_
_entity_poly.entity_id
_entity_poly.type
_entity_poly.pdbx_seq_one_letter_code
_entity_poly.pdbx_strand_id
1 'polypeptide(L)'
;MQKKALVVIDIQNDITKNYKEVIGNINAAIDWAKAHEIHVVYIRHENLSAGTRTFKPNTRGAELAPDMKIVSDNIFTKSKENALTSEAFATFVRANAIDEFYIAGADAVACVKSTVFNMRAANYGVHVLSDCITSYDKRKIDEMLRYYESKGCDIIPLENL
;
A
#
# COMPACT_ATOMS: atom_id res chain seq x y z
N MET A 1 2.60 -8.16 -19.00
CA MET A 1 2.08 -7.31 -17.91
C MET A 1 2.40 -5.86 -18.17
N GLN A 2 1.56 -4.95 -17.72
CA GLN A 2 1.80 -3.52 -17.85
C GLN A 2 2.93 -3.07 -16.92
N LYS A 3 3.49 -1.89 -17.18
CA LYS A 3 4.50 -1.25 -16.32
C LYS A 3 3.86 -0.54 -15.14
N LYS A 4 2.78 -1.09 -14.63
CA LYS A 4 1.96 -0.54 -13.55
C LYS A 4 1.78 -1.56 -12.45
N ALA A 5 1.70 -1.11 -11.22
CA ALA A 5 1.42 -1.97 -10.08
C ALA A 5 0.42 -1.31 -9.13
N LEU A 6 -0.52 -2.09 -8.65
CA LEU A 6 -1.32 -1.75 -7.48
C LEU A 6 -0.55 -2.23 -6.26
N VAL A 7 -0.22 -1.34 -5.35
CA VAL A 7 0.54 -1.65 -4.14
C VAL A 7 -0.36 -1.46 -2.93
N VAL A 8 -0.62 -2.55 -2.22
CA VAL A 8 -1.43 -2.55 -1.00
C VAL A 8 -0.50 -2.58 0.20
N ILE A 9 -0.55 -1.53 1.02
CA ILE A 9 0.42 -1.29 2.08
C ILE A 9 -0.17 -1.64 3.46
N ASP A 10 0.48 -2.56 4.18
CA ASP A 10 0.29 -2.83 5.61
C ASP A 10 -1.13 -3.20 6.06
N ILE A 11 -1.88 -3.92 5.25
CA ILE A 11 -3.19 -4.44 5.65
C ILE A 11 -2.97 -5.80 6.31
N GLN A 12 -2.66 -5.76 7.60
CA GLN A 12 -2.22 -6.90 8.41
C GLN A 12 -3.09 -7.05 9.65
N ASN A 13 -3.07 -8.24 10.27
CA ASN A 13 -3.98 -8.58 11.37
C ASN A 13 -3.93 -7.60 12.56
N ASP A 14 -2.74 -7.18 12.98
CA ASP A 14 -2.60 -6.36 14.19
C ASP A 14 -3.33 -5.03 14.13
N ILE A 15 -3.64 -4.53 12.92
CA ILE A 15 -4.30 -3.23 12.76
C ILE A 15 -5.65 -3.30 12.05
N THR A 16 -6.07 -4.48 11.59
CA THR A 16 -7.28 -4.61 10.75
C THR A 16 -8.56 -4.21 11.46
N LYS A 17 -8.62 -4.31 12.78
CA LYS A 17 -9.81 -3.84 13.51
C LYS A 17 -10.04 -2.33 13.35
N ASN A 18 -8.98 -1.56 13.06
CA ASN A 18 -9.04 -0.13 12.82
C ASN A 18 -9.22 0.21 11.33
N TYR A 19 -8.96 -0.75 10.44
CA TYR A 19 -8.91 -0.55 9.01
C TYR A 19 -9.84 -1.48 8.23
N LYS A 20 -10.66 -2.23 8.94
CA LYS A 20 -11.49 -3.27 8.33
C LYS A 20 -12.45 -2.71 7.27
N GLU A 21 -12.91 -1.51 7.45
CA GLU A 21 -13.89 -0.90 6.55
C GLU A 21 -13.37 -0.68 5.12
N VAL A 22 -12.05 -0.62 4.92
CA VAL A 22 -11.49 -0.39 3.58
C VAL A 22 -11.20 -1.68 2.82
N ILE A 23 -11.25 -2.85 3.49
CA ILE A 23 -10.84 -4.10 2.84
C ILE A 23 -11.74 -4.43 1.64
N GLY A 24 -13.03 -4.17 1.74
CA GLY A 24 -13.95 -4.35 0.60
C GLY A 24 -13.57 -3.50 -0.60
N ASN A 25 -13.22 -2.24 -0.37
CA ASN A 25 -12.78 -1.34 -1.43
C ASN A 25 -11.43 -1.78 -2.01
N ILE A 26 -10.51 -2.20 -1.15
CA ILE A 26 -9.22 -2.74 -1.60
C ILE A 26 -9.43 -3.97 -2.47
N ASN A 27 -10.32 -4.87 -2.09
CA ASN A 27 -10.63 -6.06 -2.88
C ASN A 27 -11.19 -5.69 -4.26
N ALA A 28 -12.03 -4.65 -4.33
CA ALA A 28 -12.52 -4.16 -5.62
C ALA A 28 -11.38 -3.62 -6.50
N ALA A 29 -10.43 -2.88 -5.90
CA ALA A 29 -9.26 -2.41 -6.62
C ALA A 29 -8.37 -3.56 -7.11
N ILE A 30 -8.22 -4.61 -6.28
CA ILE A 30 -7.47 -5.81 -6.66
C ILE A 30 -8.12 -6.51 -7.86
N ASP A 31 -9.44 -6.67 -7.85
CA ASP A 31 -10.17 -7.25 -8.98
C ASP A 31 -9.97 -6.42 -10.25
N TRP A 32 -10.05 -5.10 -10.14
CA TRP A 32 -9.81 -4.20 -11.26
C TRP A 32 -8.39 -4.36 -11.81
N ALA A 33 -7.39 -4.34 -10.95
CA ALA A 33 -5.99 -4.47 -11.36
C ALA A 33 -5.75 -5.80 -12.08
N LYS A 34 -6.30 -6.89 -11.54
CA LYS A 34 -6.17 -8.21 -12.15
C LYS A 34 -6.82 -8.25 -13.53
N ALA A 35 -7.99 -7.66 -13.67
CA ALA A 35 -8.72 -7.63 -14.95
C ALA A 35 -7.97 -6.81 -16.01
N HIS A 36 -7.15 -5.85 -15.62
CA HIS A 36 -6.38 -4.99 -16.51
C HIS A 36 -4.90 -5.40 -16.64
N GLU A 37 -4.56 -6.58 -16.14
CA GLU A 37 -3.19 -7.11 -16.18
C GLU A 37 -2.16 -6.19 -15.52
N ILE A 38 -2.58 -5.48 -14.49
CA ILE A 38 -1.72 -4.67 -13.64
C ILE A 38 -1.17 -5.55 -12.52
N HIS A 39 0.11 -5.45 -12.23
CA HIS A 39 0.72 -6.21 -11.13
C HIS A 39 0.03 -5.86 -9.82
N VAL A 40 -0.24 -6.86 -8.99
CA VAL A 40 -0.76 -6.66 -7.64
C VAL A 40 0.33 -7.02 -6.65
N VAL A 41 0.68 -6.06 -5.79
CA VAL A 41 1.78 -6.17 -4.83
C VAL A 41 1.23 -5.93 -3.43
N TYR A 42 1.65 -6.77 -2.49
CA TYR A 42 1.29 -6.66 -1.07
C TYR A 42 2.54 -6.35 -0.28
N ILE A 43 2.50 -5.26 0.49
CA ILE A 43 3.60 -4.88 1.39
C ILE A 43 3.21 -5.23 2.82
N ARG A 44 4.10 -5.94 3.51
CA ARG A 44 3.98 -6.26 4.93
C ARG A 44 5.02 -5.47 5.70
N HIS A 45 4.63 -4.96 6.85
CA HIS A 45 5.55 -4.32 7.77
C HIS A 45 5.92 -5.29 8.89
N GLU A 46 7.20 -5.34 9.24
CA GLU A 46 7.68 -6.08 10.42
C GLU A 46 8.48 -5.14 11.30
N ASN A 47 8.08 -5.04 12.57
CA ASN A 47 8.80 -4.25 13.56
C ASN A 47 9.90 -5.09 14.21
N LEU A 48 11.14 -4.68 14.02
CA LEU A 48 12.30 -5.40 14.51
C LEU A 48 12.76 -4.92 15.89
N SER A 49 12.27 -3.75 16.33
CA SER A 49 12.66 -3.16 17.61
C SER A 49 12.03 -3.91 18.79
N ALA A 50 12.80 -4.14 19.85
CA ALA A 50 12.34 -4.92 21.00
C ALA A 50 11.14 -4.32 21.74
N GLY A 51 10.96 -2.99 21.69
CA GLY A 51 9.86 -2.30 22.37
C GLY A 51 8.53 -2.29 21.65
N THR A 52 8.45 -2.81 20.42
CA THR A 52 7.20 -2.81 19.64
C THR A 52 6.36 -4.04 19.95
N ARG A 53 5.03 -3.88 19.87
CA ARG A 53 4.06 -4.96 20.14
C ARG A 53 3.35 -5.45 18.90
N THR A 54 3.30 -4.64 17.84
CA THR A 54 2.59 -4.97 16.60
C THR A 54 3.56 -5.39 15.51
N PHE A 55 3.07 -6.18 14.57
CA PHE A 55 3.83 -6.62 13.39
C PHE A 55 5.15 -7.31 13.73
N LYS A 56 5.18 -8.08 14.80
CA LYS A 56 6.41 -8.81 15.16
C LYS A 56 6.65 -9.94 14.17
N PRO A 57 7.91 -10.16 13.74
CA PRO A 57 8.23 -11.26 12.83
C PRO A 57 7.73 -12.61 13.35
N ASN A 58 7.23 -13.43 12.43
CA ASN A 58 6.74 -14.78 12.69
C ASN A 58 5.52 -14.84 13.63
N THR A 59 4.77 -13.75 13.75
CA THR A 59 3.52 -13.75 14.51
C THR A 59 2.31 -13.67 13.59
N ARG A 60 1.17 -14.15 14.08
CA ARG A 60 -0.09 -14.04 13.35
C ARG A 60 -0.50 -12.57 13.13
N GLY A 61 -0.13 -11.69 14.06
CA GLY A 61 -0.41 -10.26 13.94
C GLY A 61 0.24 -9.61 12.72
N ALA A 62 1.39 -10.12 12.30
CA ALA A 62 2.10 -9.62 11.13
C ALA A 62 1.62 -10.20 9.81
N GLU A 63 0.74 -11.21 9.84
CA GLU A 63 0.18 -11.79 8.60
C GLU A 63 -0.81 -10.83 7.95
N LEU A 64 -0.91 -10.93 6.61
CA LEU A 64 -1.89 -10.16 5.85
C LEU A 64 -3.31 -10.51 6.30
N ALA A 65 -4.20 -9.51 6.25
CA ALA A 65 -5.60 -9.70 6.66
C ALA A 65 -6.26 -10.82 5.85
N PRO A 66 -6.92 -11.79 6.51
CA PRO A 66 -7.48 -12.95 5.80
C PRO A 66 -8.65 -12.60 4.89
N ASP A 67 -9.33 -11.46 5.11
CA ASP A 67 -10.45 -11.02 4.28
C ASP A 67 -9.98 -10.32 2.99
N MET A 68 -8.70 -10.04 2.86
CA MET A 68 -8.14 -9.43 1.67
C MET A 68 -7.84 -10.51 0.62
N LYS A 69 -8.21 -10.23 -0.63
CA LYS A 69 -7.91 -11.14 -1.74
C LYS A 69 -6.42 -11.16 -2.03
N ILE A 70 -5.83 -12.34 -2.10
CA ILE A 70 -4.43 -12.54 -2.49
C ILE A 70 -4.42 -13.19 -3.87
N VAL A 71 -4.07 -12.43 -4.88
CA VAL A 71 -4.12 -12.87 -6.28
C VAL A 71 -2.74 -13.03 -6.91
N SER A 72 -1.68 -12.77 -6.15
CA SER A 72 -0.30 -12.92 -6.63
C SER A 72 0.63 -13.29 -5.48
N ASP A 73 1.83 -13.77 -5.82
CA ASP A 73 2.88 -14.06 -4.86
C ASP A 73 3.82 -12.86 -4.62
N ASN A 74 3.45 -11.68 -5.13
CA ASN A 74 4.25 -10.46 -4.98
C ASN A 74 4.04 -9.87 -3.59
N ILE A 75 4.53 -10.55 -2.57
CA ILE A 75 4.42 -10.18 -1.16
C ILE A 75 5.81 -9.84 -0.66
N PHE A 76 6.00 -8.59 -0.25
CA PHE A 76 7.32 -8.09 0.17
C PHE A 76 7.23 -7.52 1.58
N THR A 77 8.26 -7.80 2.38
CA THR A 77 8.34 -7.34 3.76
C THR A 77 9.31 -6.18 3.89
N LYS A 78 8.90 -5.17 4.65
CA LYS A 78 9.74 -4.03 5.01
C LYS A 78 9.80 -3.87 6.52
N SER A 79 10.81 -3.14 7.01
CA SER A 79 10.91 -2.80 8.44
C SER A 79 10.99 -1.30 8.68
N LYS A 80 10.83 -0.49 7.64
CA LYS A 80 10.77 0.98 7.69
C LYS A 80 9.50 1.45 7.01
N GLU A 81 9.11 2.70 7.22
CA GLU A 81 7.85 3.22 6.67
C GLU A 81 7.80 3.18 5.14
N ASN A 82 8.88 3.58 4.47
CA ASN A 82 8.97 3.60 3.01
C ASN A 82 9.09 2.18 2.45
N ALA A 83 8.12 1.75 1.66
CA ALA A 83 8.13 0.42 1.05
C ALA A 83 9.32 0.19 0.12
N LEU A 84 9.85 1.24 -0.51
CA LEU A 84 11.01 1.11 -1.40
C LEU A 84 12.29 0.72 -0.66
N THR A 85 12.31 0.78 0.67
CA THR A 85 13.43 0.27 1.48
C THR A 85 13.48 -1.26 1.52
N SER A 86 12.37 -1.93 1.17
CA SER A 86 12.41 -3.38 0.95
C SER A 86 13.21 -3.65 -0.34
N GLU A 87 14.37 -4.28 -0.19
CA GLU A 87 15.23 -4.58 -1.32
C GLU A 87 14.53 -5.49 -2.33
N ALA A 88 13.76 -6.47 -1.84
CA ALA A 88 13.02 -7.38 -2.70
C ALA A 88 11.96 -6.63 -3.53
N PHE A 89 11.23 -5.70 -2.91
CA PHE A 89 10.28 -4.87 -3.64
C PHE A 89 10.95 -3.97 -4.66
N ALA A 90 12.03 -3.30 -4.28
CA ALA A 90 12.77 -2.44 -5.19
C ALA A 90 13.31 -3.23 -6.39
N THR A 91 13.80 -4.45 -6.15
CA THR A 91 14.25 -5.34 -7.23
C THR A 91 13.09 -5.73 -8.16
N PHE A 92 11.94 -6.05 -7.60
CA PHE A 92 10.74 -6.37 -8.38
C PHE A 92 10.36 -5.18 -9.28
N VAL A 93 10.36 -3.98 -8.75
CA VAL A 93 10.04 -2.76 -9.51
C VAL A 93 10.98 -2.60 -10.71
N ARG A 94 12.28 -2.75 -10.48
CA ARG A 94 13.27 -2.63 -11.55
C ARG A 94 13.16 -3.76 -12.58
N ALA A 95 13.01 -4.99 -12.10
CA ALA A 95 12.96 -6.17 -12.98
C ALA A 95 11.75 -6.14 -13.92
N ASN A 96 10.64 -5.54 -13.47
CA ASN A 96 9.41 -5.44 -14.24
C ASN A 96 9.23 -4.08 -14.91
N ALA A 97 10.23 -3.21 -14.81
CA ALA A 97 10.21 -1.85 -15.36
C ALA A 97 8.95 -1.08 -14.96
N ILE A 98 8.51 -1.24 -13.70
CA ILE A 98 7.35 -0.53 -13.19
C ILE A 98 7.69 0.96 -13.07
N ASP A 99 6.86 1.81 -13.64
CA ASP A 99 7.06 3.25 -13.60
C ASP A 99 5.83 4.01 -13.09
N GLU A 100 4.75 3.29 -12.78
CA GLU A 100 3.48 3.89 -12.35
C GLU A 100 2.83 3.01 -11.28
N PHE A 101 2.38 3.65 -10.19
CA PHE A 101 1.79 2.95 -9.05
C PHE A 101 0.39 3.45 -8.73
N TYR A 102 -0.49 2.50 -8.39
CA TYR A 102 -1.76 2.75 -7.71
C TYR A 102 -1.58 2.36 -6.26
N ILE A 103 -1.93 3.23 -5.33
CA ILE A 103 -1.62 3.05 -3.90
C ILE A 103 -2.90 2.86 -3.09
N ALA A 104 -2.91 1.81 -2.29
CA ALA A 104 -3.95 1.48 -1.33
C ALA A 104 -3.30 1.07 0.00
N GLY A 105 -4.06 1.08 1.07
CA GLY A 105 -3.63 0.54 2.34
C GLY A 105 -3.56 1.55 3.48
N ALA A 106 -2.63 1.35 4.41
CA ALA A 106 -2.52 2.11 5.65
C ALA A 106 -1.05 2.27 6.07
N ASP A 107 -0.73 3.16 6.93
CA ASP A 107 -1.52 4.27 7.44
C ASP A 107 -1.27 5.50 6.56
N ALA A 108 -2.33 6.24 6.28
CA ALA A 108 -2.25 7.40 5.38
C ALA A 108 -1.26 8.48 5.86
N VAL A 109 -1.02 8.60 7.15
CA VAL A 109 -0.09 9.58 7.72
C VAL A 109 1.31 9.02 7.99
N ALA A 110 1.53 7.73 7.74
CA ALA A 110 2.78 7.03 8.06
C ALA A 110 3.34 6.27 6.86
N CYS A 111 3.08 4.97 6.76
CA CYS A 111 3.69 4.12 5.72
C CYS A 111 3.22 4.50 4.30
N VAL A 112 1.96 4.84 4.12
CA VAL A 112 1.46 5.32 2.83
C VAL A 112 2.12 6.64 2.47
N LYS A 113 2.14 7.61 3.39
CA LYS A 113 2.75 8.92 3.16
C LYS A 113 4.21 8.80 2.75
N SER A 114 5.00 8.05 3.53
CA SER A 114 6.43 7.89 3.27
C SER A 114 6.69 7.21 1.92
N THR A 115 5.92 6.17 1.62
CA THR A 115 6.08 5.45 0.34
C THR A 115 5.73 6.34 -0.83
N VAL A 116 4.61 7.06 -0.78
CA VAL A 116 4.18 7.97 -1.85
C VAL A 116 5.20 9.09 -2.06
N PHE A 117 5.67 9.71 -0.98
CA PHE A 117 6.68 10.76 -1.05
C PHE A 117 7.94 10.26 -1.79
N ASN A 118 8.44 9.09 -1.40
CA ASN A 118 9.67 8.55 -1.98
C ASN A 118 9.47 8.07 -3.42
N MET A 119 8.29 7.55 -3.76
CA MET A 119 7.98 7.22 -5.15
C MET A 119 7.97 8.47 -6.03
N ARG A 120 7.39 9.57 -5.56
CA ARG A 120 7.40 10.84 -6.30
C ARG A 120 8.79 11.42 -6.39
N ALA A 121 9.59 11.34 -5.33
CA ALA A 121 10.99 11.79 -5.37
C ALA A 121 11.81 11.02 -6.39
N ALA A 122 11.47 9.76 -6.65
CA ALA A 122 12.10 8.94 -7.68
C ALA A 122 11.46 9.11 -9.08
N ASN A 123 10.54 10.04 -9.23
CA ASN A 123 9.83 10.37 -10.48
C ASN A 123 8.90 9.27 -11.01
N TYR A 124 8.42 8.38 -10.16
CA TYR A 124 7.36 7.44 -10.54
C TYR A 124 6.01 8.17 -10.63
N GLY A 125 5.16 7.74 -11.55
CA GLY A 125 3.75 8.13 -11.54
C GLY A 125 3.03 7.49 -10.37
N VAL A 126 2.25 8.26 -9.61
CA VAL A 126 1.55 7.76 -8.43
C VAL A 126 0.08 8.20 -8.46
N HIS A 127 -0.79 7.23 -8.36
CA HIS A 127 -2.24 7.41 -8.21
C HIS A 127 -2.64 6.88 -6.84
N VAL A 128 -3.21 7.73 -6.01
CA VAL A 128 -3.71 7.31 -4.69
C VAL A 128 -5.19 7.03 -4.80
N LEU A 129 -5.59 5.80 -4.45
CA LEU A 129 -7.00 5.41 -4.49
C LEU A 129 -7.67 5.91 -3.22
N SER A 130 -8.46 6.98 -3.36
CA SER A 130 -9.00 7.71 -2.20
C SER A 130 -9.92 6.86 -1.33
N ASP A 131 -10.62 5.88 -1.92
CA ASP A 131 -11.53 4.98 -1.20
C ASP A 131 -10.82 3.76 -0.61
N CYS A 132 -9.53 3.61 -0.88
CA CYS A 132 -8.75 2.42 -0.52
C CYS A 132 -7.63 2.71 0.45
N ILE A 133 -7.54 3.93 0.99
CA ILE A 133 -6.59 4.27 2.03
C ILE A 133 -7.31 4.58 3.33
N THR A 134 -6.63 4.38 4.44
CA THR A 134 -7.19 4.69 5.75
C THR A 134 -6.10 5.07 6.73
N SER A 135 -6.53 5.57 7.89
CA SER A 135 -5.64 5.96 8.97
C SER A 135 -6.27 5.59 10.32
N TYR A 136 -5.45 5.43 11.32
CA TYR A 136 -5.93 5.31 12.69
C TYR A 136 -6.78 6.52 13.08
N ASP A 137 -6.34 7.73 12.70
CA ASP A 137 -7.12 8.95 12.85
C ASP A 137 -7.77 9.31 11.51
N LYS A 138 -9.05 8.93 11.37
CA LYS A 138 -9.81 9.15 10.13
C LYS A 138 -9.96 10.64 9.77
N ARG A 139 -9.82 11.54 10.75
CA ARG A 139 -9.95 12.99 10.52
C ARG A 139 -8.80 13.53 9.67
N LYS A 140 -7.70 12.79 9.59
CA LYS A 140 -6.52 13.21 8.83
C LYS A 140 -6.52 12.78 7.38
N ILE A 141 -7.48 11.96 6.96
CA ILE A 141 -7.47 11.41 5.60
C ILE A 141 -7.59 12.51 4.55
N ASP A 142 -8.54 13.43 4.71
CA ASP A 142 -8.73 14.51 3.73
C ASP A 142 -7.49 15.42 3.62
N GLU A 143 -6.86 15.73 4.76
CA GLU A 143 -5.61 16.49 4.78
C GLU A 143 -4.51 15.74 4.00
N MET A 144 -4.42 14.44 4.19
CA MET A 144 -3.41 13.64 3.50
C MET A 144 -3.67 13.55 2.00
N LEU A 145 -4.93 13.45 1.58
CA LEU A 145 -5.26 13.48 0.15
C LEU A 145 -4.79 14.79 -0.50
N ARG A 146 -4.98 15.92 0.18
CA ARG A 146 -4.47 17.20 -0.30
C ARG A 146 -2.94 17.22 -0.35
N TYR A 147 -2.29 16.63 0.64
CA TYR A 147 -0.83 16.50 0.66
C TYR A 147 -0.33 15.71 -0.54
N TYR A 148 -0.93 14.55 -0.82
CA TYR A 148 -0.51 13.72 -1.96
C TYR A 148 -0.70 14.47 -3.27
N GLU A 149 -1.80 15.16 -3.44
CA GLU A 149 -2.05 15.95 -4.63
C GLU A 149 -0.99 17.04 -4.79
N SER A 150 -0.58 17.68 -3.69
CA SER A 150 0.47 18.70 -3.71
C SER A 150 1.84 18.15 -4.14
N LYS A 151 2.04 16.84 -4.00
CA LYS A 151 3.26 16.16 -4.44
C LYS A 151 3.19 15.65 -5.87
N GLY A 152 2.11 15.94 -6.58
CA GLY A 152 1.95 15.54 -7.97
C GLY A 152 1.29 14.18 -8.17
N CYS A 153 0.62 13.67 -7.14
CA CYS A 153 -0.16 12.43 -7.28
C CYS A 153 -1.54 12.73 -7.84
N ASP A 154 -2.07 11.80 -8.62
CA ASP A 154 -3.48 11.79 -8.96
C ASP A 154 -4.26 11.16 -7.80
N ILE A 155 -5.40 11.72 -7.47
CA ILE A 155 -6.29 11.17 -6.45
C ILE A 155 -7.51 10.59 -7.19
N ILE A 156 -7.68 9.27 -7.11
CA ILE A 156 -8.68 8.56 -7.90
C ILE A 156 -9.63 7.77 -6.99
N PRO A 157 -10.92 8.08 -6.97
CA PRO A 157 -11.90 7.20 -6.34
C PRO A 157 -12.14 5.94 -7.20
N LEU A 158 -12.57 4.85 -6.57
CA LEU A 158 -12.80 3.58 -7.28
C LEU A 158 -13.70 3.74 -8.49
N GLU A 159 -14.75 4.55 -8.41
CA GLU A 159 -15.70 4.74 -9.49
C GLU A 159 -15.07 5.30 -10.76
N ASN A 160 -13.87 5.87 -10.67
CA ASN A 160 -13.14 6.45 -11.79
C ASN A 160 -12.04 5.55 -12.35
N LEU A 161 -11.92 4.33 -11.86
CA LEU A 161 -10.95 3.35 -12.39
C LEU A 161 -11.39 2.75 -13.73
#